data_c4c5a8e2dacdf2160ee85035d693ebca
#
_entry.id   c4c5a8e2dacdf2160ee85035d693ebca
#
_cell.length_a   1.000
_cell.length_b   1.000
_cell.length_c   1.000
_cell.angle_alpha   90.00
_cell.angle_beta   90.00
_cell.angle_gamma   90.00
#
_symmetry.space_group_name_H-M   'P 1'
#
loop_
_entity.id
_entity.type
_entity.pdbx_description
1 polymer ?
#
loop_
_entity_poly.entity_id
_entity_poly.type
_entity_poly.pdbx_seq_one_letter_code
_entity_poly.pdbx_strand_id
1 'polypeptide(L)'
;MTDINSYVEYFSTLAREHKEINDFYMMDINEPLDALRSKIKYPALILTSLSGNFEASNLDNILDVVNGGFLIIGHLDQIDDFSGEMQLVSWMKQIGTDIIARMLHDHIRCEPLAVKAIPGFNINSVSYEMLGPELDNDYGVMISFKLLDCLDLEYDSEKWD
;
A
#
# COMPACT_ATOMS: atom_id res chain seq x y z
N MET A 1 -2.83 4.04 16.94
CA MET A 1 -3.79 3.93 15.82
C MET A 1 -3.16 4.52 14.58
N THR A 2 -3.20 3.78 13.47
CA THR A 2 -2.67 4.26 12.19
C THR A 2 -3.35 5.57 11.77
N ASP A 3 -2.55 6.62 11.56
CA ASP A 3 -3.07 7.90 11.06
C ASP A 3 -3.20 7.84 9.53
N ILE A 4 -4.44 7.91 9.04
CA ILE A 4 -4.75 7.78 7.60
C ILE A 4 -4.06 8.86 6.77
N ASN A 5 -3.98 10.09 7.26
CA ASN A 5 -3.31 11.18 6.54
C ASN A 5 -1.81 10.91 6.42
N SER A 6 -1.17 10.50 7.52
CA SER A 6 0.24 10.12 7.52
C SER A 6 0.50 8.91 6.63
N TYR A 7 -0.45 7.95 6.57
CA TYR A 7 -0.36 6.79 5.68
C TYR A 7 -0.32 7.21 4.20
N VAL A 8 -1.24 8.05 3.78
CA VAL A 8 -1.29 8.56 2.39
C VAL A 8 -0.05 9.40 2.08
N GLU A 9 0.36 10.29 2.99
CA GLU A 9 1.56 11.13 2.83
C GLU A 9 2.83 10.28 2.69
N TYR A 10 2.95 9.23 3.50
CA TYR A 10 4.10 8.32 3.48
C TYR A 10 4.23 7.63 2.11
N PHE A 11 3.16 7.00 1.62
CA PHE A 11 3.21 6.31 0.32
C PHE A 11 3.35 7.28 -0.86
N SER A 12 2.75 8.45 -0.80
CA SER A 12 2.98 9.53 -1.78
C SER A 12 4.45 9.95 -1.80
N THR A 13 5.09 10.02 -0.63
CA THR A 13 6.52 10.34 -0.52
C THR A 13 7.39 9.22 -1.09
N LEU A 14 7.09 7.96 -0.78
CA LEU A 14 7.81 6.81 -1.37
C LEU A 14 7.73 6.81 -2.90
N ALA A 15 6.53 7.04 -3.44
CA ALA A 15 6.34 7.11 -4.89
C ALA A 15 7.15 8.24 -5.53
N ARG A 16 7.17 9.43 -4.92
CA ARG A 16 7.90 10.60 -5.41
C ARG A 16 9.42 10.41 -5.34
N GLU A 17 9.91 9.71 -4.32
CA GLU A 17 11.35 9.49 -4.12
C GLU A 17 11.90 8.31 -4.92
N HIS A 18 11.04 7.39 -5.36
CA HIS A 18 11.45 6.26 -6.17
C HIS A 18 11.69 6.69 -7.62
N LYS A 19 12.87 6.40 -8.17
CA LYS A 19 13.31 6.91 -9.48
C LYS A 19 12.50 6.39 -10.67
N GLU A 20 11.85 5.25 -10.52
CA GLU A 20 11.14 4.57 -11.61
C GLU A 20 9.62 4.72 -11.51
N ILE A 21 9.08 5.28 -10.42
CA ILE A 21 7.65 5.56 -10.29
C ILE A 21 7.37 6.96 -10.84
N ASN A 22 6.43 7.04 -11.77
CA ASN A 22 6.09 8.28 -12.46
C ASN A 22 4.80 8.93 -11.95
N ASP A 23 3.98 8.17 -11.21
CA ASP A 23 2.71 8.69 -10.70
C ASP A 23 2.25 7.99 -9.42
N PHE A 24 1.39 8.67 -8.67
CA PHE A 24 0.80 8.16 -7.43
C PHE A 24 -0.70 8.43 -7.42
N TYR A 25 -1.49 7.41 -7.11
CA TYR A 25 -2.93 7.51 -6.93
C TYR A 25 -3.38 6.81 -5.66
N MET A 26 -4.46 7.30 -5.07
CA MET A 26 -5.18 6.59 -4.03
C MET A 26 -6.43 5.97 -4.67
N MET A 27 -6.62 4.67 -4.48
CA MET A 27 -7.84 4.01 -4.92
C MET A 27 -9.00 4.47 -4.02
N ASP A 28 -9.88 5.30 -4.56
CA ASP A 28 -11.14 5.59 -3.91
C ASP A 28 -12.09 4.42 -4.13
N ILE A 29 -12.78 4.01 -3.07
CA ILE A 29 -13.79 2.93 -3.10
C ILE A 29 -14.90 3.20 -4.15
N ASN A 30 -15.08 4.46 -4.53
CA ASN A 30 -16.15 4.91 -5.40
C ASN A 30 -15.70 5.30 -6.83
N GLU A 31 -14.40 5.39 -7.09
CA GLU A 31 -13.91 5.68 -8.45
C GLU A 31 -13.45 4.39 -9.13
N PRO A 32 -14.05 3.99 -10.24
CA PRO A 32 -13.53 2.86 -11.00
C PRO A 32 -12.15 3.20 -11.56
N LEU A 33 -11.22 2.27 -11.49
CA LEU A 33 -9.89 2.35 -12.11
C LEU A 33 -9.94 2.86 -13.56
N ASP A 34 -11.01 2.57 -14.28
CA ASP A 34 -11.26 3.04 -15.65
C ASP A 34 -11.24 4.57 -15.80
N ALA A 35 -11.67 5.31 -14.78
CA ALA A 35 -11.68 6.79 -14.83
C ALA A 35 -10.26 7.39 -14.66
N LEU A 36 -9.34 6.66 -14.05
CA LEU A 36 -7.96 7.10 -13.84
C LEU A 36 -7.07 6.87 -15.06
N ARG A 37 -7.40 5.88 -15.92
CA ARG A 37 -6.56 5.38 -17.02
C ARG A 37 -6.01 6.43 -17.97
N SER A 38 -6.83 7.38 -18.38
CA SER A 38 -6.42 8.39 -19.37
C SER A 38 -5.36 9.38 -18.85
N LYS A 39 -5.06 9.32 -17.54
CA LYS A 39 -4.19 10.27 -16.84
C LYS A 39 -2.94 9.63 -16.22
N ILE A 40 -2.90 8.30 -16.08
CA ILE A 40 -1.81 7.60 -15.39
C ILE A 40 -0.53 7.63 -16.21
N LYS A 41 0.57 8.01 -15.55
CA LYS A 41 1.92 7.88 -16.08
C LYS A 41 2.58 6.64 -15.48
N TYR A 42 2.84 5.66 -16.29
CA TYR A 42 3.43 4.39 -15.87
C TYR A 42 4.95 4.43 -15.73
N PRO A 43 5.56 3.65 -14.84
CA PRO A 43 4.92 2.90 -13.75
C PRO A 43 4.26 3.80 -12.71
N ALA A 44 3.15 3.33 -12.13
CA ALA A 44 2.42 4.07 -11.12
C ALA A 44 2.24 3.24 -9.83
N LEU A 45 2.27 3.92 -8.69
CA LEU A 45 1.87 3.36 -7.42
C LEU A 45 0.42 3.75 -7.12
N ILE A 46 -0.42 2.76 -6.91
CA ILE A 46 -1.82 2.95 -6.51
C ILE A 46 -2.01 2.43 -5.10
N LEU A 47 -2.27 3.32 -4.17
CA LEU A 47 -2.50 2.98 -2.77
C LEU A 47 -3.92 2.46 -2.59
N THR A 48 -4.06 1.30 -1.93
CA THR A 48 -5.39 0.74 -1.62
C THR A 48 -5.97 1.31 -0.35
N SER A 49 -7.28 1.23 -0.22
CA SER A 49 -7.98 1.60 1.02
C SER A 49 -7.54 0.68 2.17
N LEU A 50 -7.46 1.27 3.37
CA LEU A 50 -7.21 0.51 4.59
C LEU A 50 -8.49 -0.23 5.03
N SER A 51 -8.31 -1.42 5.56
CA SER A 51 -9.34 -2.16 6.30
C SER A 51 -8.73 -2.75 7.56
N GLY A 52 -9.54 -3.07 8.55
CA GLY A 52 -8.98 -3.61 9.78
C GLY A 52 -10.03 -4.15 10.73
N ASN A 53 -9.54 -4.71 11.82
CA ASN A 53 -10.34 -5.23 12.93
C ASN A 53 -9.57 -5.06 14.24
N PHE A 54 -10.31 -5.02 15.34
CA PHE A 54 -9.71 -5.05 16.67
C PHE A 54 -9.58 -6.50 17.14
N GLU A 55 -8.40 -6.84 17.65
CA GLU A 55 -8.11 -8.13 18.26
C GLU A 55 -7.71 -7.92 19.72
N ALA A 56 -8.27 -8.71 20.61
CA ALA A 56 -7.96 -8.67 22.03
C ALA A 56 -7.59 -10.07 22.53
N SER A 57 -6.41 -10.21 23.11
CA SER A 57 -6.04 -11.40 23.86
C SER A 57 -6.59 -11.35 25.29
N ASN A 58 -6.72 -10.15 25.84
CA ASN A 58 -7.39 -9.79 27.11
C ASN A 58 -7.81 -8.33 27.04
N LEU A 59 -8.54 -7.84 28.07
CA LEU A 59 -9.05 -6.46 28.07
C LEU A 59 -7.95 -5.39 28.15
N ASP A 60 -6.75 -5.76 28.59
CA ASP A 60 -5.62 -4.84 28.75
C ASP A 60 -4.67 -4.85 27.52
N ASN A 61 -4.95 -5.71 26.53
CA ASN A 61 -4.10 -5.82 25.35
C ASN A 61 -4.97 -5.95 24.10
N ILE A 62 -5.40 -4.79 23.63
CA ILE A 62 -6.19 -4.65 22.41
C ILE A 62 -5.29 -4.15 21.29
N LEU A 63 -5.37 -4.82 20.16
CA LEU A 63 -4.63 -4.47 18.96
C LEU A 63 -5.57 -3.95 17.88
N ASP A 64 -5.17 -2.87 17.24
CA ASP A 64 -5.70 -2.44 15.94
C ASP A 64 -4.91 -3.17 14.85
N VAL A 65 -5.54 -4.13 14.19
CA VAL A 65 -4.94 -4.90 13.08
C VAL A 65 -5.42 -4.27 11.80
N VAL A 66 -4.55 -3.53 11.15
CA VAL A 66 -4.86 -2.81 9.91
C VAL A 66 -4.26 -3.56 8.71
N ASN A 67 -5.09 -3.86 7.73
CA ASN A 67 -4.66 -4.41 6.45
C ASN A 67 -4.49 -3.25 5.47
N GLY A 68 -3.29 -3.12 4.96
CA GLY A 68 -2.92 -2.16 3.93
C GLY A 68 -2.37 -2.84 2.70
N GLY A 69 -2.22 -2.08 1.64
CA GLY A 69 -1.62 -2.56 0.41
C GLY A 69 -1.46 -1.47 -0.63
N PHE A 70 -0.75 -1.83 -1.68
CA PHE A 70 -0.56 -0.97 -2.85
C PHE A 70 -0.34 -1.82 -4.10
N LEU A 71 -0.67 -1.24 -5.25
CA LEU A 71 -0.38 -1.82 -6.55
C LEU A 71 0.77 -1.04 -7.19
N ILE A 72 1.67 -1.77 -7.86
CA ILE A 72 2.58 -1.18 -8.85
C ILE A 72 2.14 -1.68 -10.20
N ILE A 73 1.76 -0.76 -11.07
CA ILE A 73 1.26 -1.07 -12.41
C ILE A 73 2.10 -0.45 -13.50
N GLY A 74 2.21 -1.17 -14.60
CA GLY A 74 2.80 -0.72 -15.86
C GLY A 74 1.89 -1.06 -17.03
N HIS A 75 2.15 -0.46 -18.18
CA HIS A 75 1.38 -0.65 -19.40
C HIS A 75 2.21 -1.30 -20.48
N LEU A 76 1.58 -2.19 -21.27
CA LEU A 76 2.20 -2.84 -22.42
C LEU A 76 1.51 -2.38 -23.71
N ASP A 77 2.26 -1.80 -24.63
CA ASP A 77 1.72 -1.25 -25.87
C ASP A 77 1.30 -2.34 -26.89
N GLN A 78 1.87 -3.55 -26.78
CA GLN A 78 1.60 -4.65 -27.69
C GLN A 78 0.75 -5.72 -27.04
N ILE A 79 -0.37 -6.06 -27.69
CA ILE A 79 -1.24 -7.18 -27.31
C ILE A 79 -0.56 -8.48 -27.73
N ASP A 80 -0.70 -9.55 -26.91
CA ASP A 80 -0.16 -10.89 -27.14
C ASP A 80 1.38 -11.03 -27.10
N ASP A 81 2.08 -10.10 -26.46
CA ASP A 81 3.52 -10.23 -26.19
C ASP A 81 3.77 -10.86 -24.82
N PHE A 82 3.67 -12.18 -24.72
CA PHE A 82 3.88 -12.93 -23.46
C PHE A 82 5.27 -12.66 -22.84
N SER A 83 6.31 -12.49 -23.65
CA SER A 83 7.65 -12.19 -23.13
C SER A 83 7.71 -10.78 -22.53
N GLY A 84 7.08 -9.80 -23.17
CA GLY A 84 6.93 -8.43 -22.68
C GLY A 84 6.12 -8.37 -21.40
N GLU A 85 5.03 -9.13 -21.31
CA GLU A 85 4.21 -9.24 -20.09
C GLU A 85 5.02 -9.74 -18.90
N MET A 86 5.76 -10.82 -19.06
CA MET A 86 6.59 -11.39 -17.99
C MET A 86 7.71 -10.45 -17.56
N GLN A 87 8.32 -9.74 -18.49
CA GLN A 87 9.33 -8.72 -18.18
C GLN A 87 8.72 -7.53 -17.42
N LEU A 88 7.56 -7.06 -17.88
CA LEU A 88 6.84 -5.95 -17.23
C LEU A 88 6.44 -6.30 -15.78
N VAL A 89 5.81 -7.46 -15.58
CA VAL A 89 5.40 -7.93 -14.25
C VAL A 89 6.61 -8.11 -13.34
N SER A 90 7.71 -8.66 -13.87
CA SER A 90 8.97 -8.80 -13.11
C SER A 90 9.53 -7.45 -12.69
N TRP A 91 9.48 -6.45 -13.56
CA TRP A 91 9.91 -5.10 -13.24
C TRP A 91 9.00 -4.44 -12.20
N MET A 92 7.68 -4.56 -12.34
CA MET A 92 6.72 -4.03 -11.34
C MET A 92 6.94 -4.69 -9.97
N LYS A 93 7.21 -5.99 -9.96
CA LYS A 93 7.54 -6.70 -8.71
C LYS A 93 8.83 -6.19 -8.09
N GLN A 94 9.85 -5.87 -8.88
CA GLN A 94 11.10 -5.29 -8.37
C GLN A 94 10.83 -3.95 -7.70
N ILE A 95 10.10 -3.04 -8.35
CA ILE A 95 9.72 -1.74 -7.77
C ILE A 95 8.95 -1.95 -6.45
N GLY A 96 7.99 -2.87 -6.44
CA GLY A 96 7.24 -3.20 -5.22
C GLY A 96 8.14 -3.71 -4.09
N THR A 97 9.13 -4.52 -4.43
CA THR A 97 10.14 -5.01 -3.46
C THR A 97 10.99 -3.87 -2.90
N ASP A 98 11.36 -2.90 -3.72
CA ASP A 98 12.12 -1.72 -3.29
C ASP A 98 11.31 -0.86 -2.31
N ILE A 99 10.02 -0.69 -2.55
CA ILE A 99 9.10 -0.02 -1.61
C ILE A 99 9.04 -0.77 -0.26
N ILE A 100 8.90 -2.09 -0.27
CA ILE A 100 8.89 -2.89 0.97
C ILE A 100 10.25 -2.80 1.70
N ALA A 101 11.36 -2.81 0.98
CA ALA A 101 12.69 -2.64 1.58
C ALA A 101 12.83 -1.26 2.26
N ARG A 102 12.30 -0.20 1.63
CA ARG A 102 12.28 1.14 2.21
C ARG A 102 11.36 1.20 3.45
N MET A 103 10.18 0.60 3.41
CA MET A 103 9.27 0.51 4.56
C MET A 103 9.94 -0.18 5.75
N LEU A 104 10.64 -1.29 5.51
CA LEU A 104 11.37 -2.01 6.55
C LEU A 104 12.51 -1.16 7.14
N HIS A 105 13.27 -0.48 6.29
CA HIS A 105 14.33 0.43 6.71
C HIS A 105 13.78 1.55 7.61
N ASP A 106 12.73 2.23 7.17
CA ASP A 106 12.14 3.37 7.89
C ASP A 106 11.50 2.92 9.21
N HIS A 107 10.87 1.73 9.23
CA HIS A 107 10.31 1.13 10.43
C HIS A 107 11.40 0.82 11.47
N ILE A 108 12.50 0.18 11.06
CA ILE A 108 13.62 -0.15 11.95
C ILE A 108 14.28 1.11 12.51
N ARG A 109 14.36 2.19 11.73
CA ARG A 109 14.94 3.46 12.14
C ARG A 109 13.97 4.37 12.91
N CYS A 110 12.73 3.96 13.07
CA CYS A 110 11.68 4.76 13.70
C CYS A 110 11.57 6.16 13.06
N GLU A 111 11.61 6.21 11.73
CA GLU A 111 11.43 7.47 11.01
C GLU A 111 10.08 8.11 11.38
N PRO A 112 10.03 9.42 11.71
CA PRO A 112 8.84 10.04 12.34
C PRO A 112 7.54 9.86 11.55
N LEU A 113 7.61 9.94 10.22
CA LEU A 113 6.44 9.74 9.38
C LEU A 113 6.04 8.25 9.33
N ALA A 114 7.00 7.34 9.23
CA ALA A 114 6.76 5.90 9.20
C ALA A 114 6.13 5.39 10.51
N VAL A 115 6.56 5.91 11.66
CA VAL A 115 5.97 5.54 12.96
C VAL A 115 4.48 5.82 13.02
N LYS A 116 4.00 6.88 12.38
CA LYS A 116 2.57 7.25 12.31
C LYS A 116 1.84 6.52 11.19
N ALA A 117 2.51 6.35 10.05
CA ALA A 117 1.92 5.81 8.84
C ALA A 117 1.81 4.29 8.86
N ILE A 118 2.87 3.61 9.31
CA ILE A 118 3.00 2.14 9.30
C ILE A 118 3.41 1.59 10.67
N PRO A 119 2.66 1.91 11.75
CA PRO A 119 2.97 1.41 13.08
C PRO A 119 2.95 -0.12 13.10
N GLY A 120 3.91 -0.72 13.80
CA GLY A 120 4.00 -2.19 13.92
C GLY A 120 4.06 -2.93 12.58
N PHE A 121 4.64 -2.33 11.55
CA PHE A 121 4.82 -3.00 10.25
C PHE A 121 5.48 -4.37 10.42
N ASN A 122 4.81 -5.40 9.93
CA ASN A 122 5.27 -6.78 10.06
C ASN A 122 5.64 -7.35 8.70
N ILE A 123 6.94 -7.48 8.44
CA ILE A 123 7.46 -8.04 7.19
C ILE A 123 6.96 -9.45 6.91
N ASN A 124 6.69 -10.26 7.94
CA ASN A 124 6.17 -11.61 7.78
C ASN A 124 4.71 -11.65 7.30
N SER A 125 4.00 -10.52 7.35
CA SER A 125 2.64 -10.40 6.83
C SER A 125 2.59 -9.97 5.37
N VAL A 126 3.73 -9.60 4.79
CA VAL A 126 3.79 -9.15 3.40
C VAL A 126 3.51 -10.31 2.45
N SER A 127 2.54 -10.11 1.59
CA SER A 127 2.22 -11.01 0.50
C SER A 127 2.10 -10.24 -0.80
N TYR A 128 2.24 -10.94 -1.92
CA TYR A 128 2.06 -10.32 -3.22
C TYR A 128 1.27 -11.23 -4.16
N GLU A 129 0.56 -10.62 -5.09
CA GLU A 129 -0.16 -11.27 -6.17
C GLU A 129 0.16 -10.55 -7.47
N MET A 130 0.40 -11.32 -8.54
CA MET A 130 0.62 -10.76 -9.87
C MET A 130 -0.74 -10.47 -10.51
N LEU A 131 -0.84 -9.29 -11.11
CA LEU A 131 -2.03 -8.81 -11.78
C LEU A 131 -1.80 -8.72 -13.27
N GLY A 132 -2.82 -9.12 -14.04
CA GLY A 132 -2.87 -8.88 -15.47
C GLY A 132 -3.48 -10.02 -16.29
N PRO A 133 -4.03 -9.68 -17.47
CA PRO A 133 -4.26 -8.31 -17.92
C PRO A 133 -5.44 -7.69 -17.17
N GLU A 134 -5.16 -6.64 -16.42
CA GLU A 134 -6.19 -5.78 -15.87
C GLU A 134 -6.36 -4.61 -16.85
N LEU A 135 -7.59 -4.31 -17.24
CA LEU A 135 -7.88 -3.09 -17.96
C LEU A 135 -6.94 -2.79 -19.18
N ASP A 136 -7.13 -3.42 -20.34
CA ASP A 136 -6.45 -3.09 -21.61
C ASP A 136 -4.91 -3.10 -21.58
N ASN A 137 -4.29 -4.22 -21.20
CA ASN A 137 -2.85 -4.46 -21.14
C ASN A 137 -2.08 -3.76 -19.99
N ASP A 138 -2.75 -3.45 -18.90
CA ASP A 138 -2.07 -3.09 -17.68
C ASP A 138 -1.73 -4.35 -16.88
N TYR A 139 -0.48 -4.44 -16.47
CA TYR A 139 0.06 -5.55 -15.68
C TYR A 139 0.79 -5.01 -14.47
N GLY A 140 0.82 -5.78 -13.41
CA GLY A 140 1.50 -5.33 -12.22
C GLY A 140 1.58 -6.34 -11.11
N VAL A 141 1.77 -5.80 -9.92
CA VAL A 141 1.80 -6.55 -8.68
C VAL A 141 0.97 -5.84 -7.62
N MET A 142 0.10 -6.60 -6.95
CA MET A 142 -0.56 -6.18 -5.72
C MET A 142 0.28 -6.65 -4.54
N ILE A 143 0.61 -5.75 -3.65
CA ILE A 143 1.32 -6.05 -2.41
C ILE A 143 0.41 -5.72 -1.24
N SER A 144 0.25 -6.67 -0.32
CA SER A 144 -0.57 -6.54 0.88
C SER A 144 0.27 -6.80 2.12
N PHE A 145 -0.04 -6.11 3.21
CA PHE A 145 0.67 -6.24 4.48
C PHE A 145 -0.27 -5.91 5.65
N LYS A 146 0.17 -6.25 6.86
CA LYS A 146 -0.53 -5.90 8.10
C LYS A 146 0.29 -4.95 8.95
N LEU A 147 -0.41 -4.03 9.57
CA LEU A 147 0.09 -3.14 10.60
C LEU A 147 -0.55 -3.54 11.93
N LEU A 148 0.22 -3.50 13.00
CA LEU A 148 -0.23 -3.87 14.34
C LEU A 148 0.06 -2.70 15.28
N ASP A 149 -0.97 -2.10 15.82
CA ASP A 149 -0.82 -1.02 16.79
C ASP A 149 -1.56 -1.35 18.09
N CYS A 150 -0.98 -0.95 19.21
CA CYS A 150 -1.65 -1.07 20.50
C CYS A 150 -2.73 -0.02 20.61
N LEU A 151 -3.91 -0.43 21.04
CA LEU A 151 -5.06 0.45 21.17
C LEU A 151 -5.43 0.60 22.65
N ASP A 152 -5.51 1.85 23.08
CA ASP A 152 -6.09 2.19 24.37
C ASP A 152 -7.56 2.57 24.16
N LEU A 153 -8.47 1.76 24.68
CA LEU A 153 -9.92 1.95 24.59
C LEU A 153 -10.48 2.42 25.93
N GLU A 154 -9.87 3.44 26.54
CA GLU A 154 -10.45 4.05 27.75
C GLU A 154 -11.72 4.84 27.43
N TYR A 155 -12.74 4.63 28.27
CA TYR A 155 -13.97 5.41 28.20
C TYR A 155 -13.74 6.82 28.75
N ASP A 156 -13.91 7.78 27.87
CA ASP A 156 -13.83 9.21 28.23
C ASP A 156 -15.24 9.80 28.33
N SER A 157 -15.70 10.03 29.56
CA SER A 157 -17.04 10.55 29.79
C SER A 157 -17.28 11.96 29.24
N GLU A 158 -16.23 12.73 28.96
CA GLU A 158 -16.37 14.09 28.41
C GLU A 158 -16.75 14.09 26.91
N LYS A 159 -16.65 12.95 26.26
CA LYS A 159 -16.99 12.78 24.83
C LYS A 159 -18.42 12.29 24.60
N TRP A 160 -19.18 12.08 25.68
CA TRP A 160 -20.52 11.51 25.59
C TRP A 160 -21.54 12.39 26.34
N ASP A 161 -22.72 12.62 25.73
CA ASP A 161 -23.86 13.30 26.33
C ASP A 161 -24.69 12.34 27.22
#